data_6bb38b318115425329f95430339ec486
#
_entry.id   6bb38b318115425329f95430339ec486
#
_cell.length_a   1.000
_cell.length_b   1.000
_cell.length_c   1.000
_cell.angle_alpha   90.00
_cell.angle_beta   90.00
_cell.angle_gamma   90.00
#
_symmetry.space_group_name_H-M   'P 1'
#
loop_
_entity.id
_entity.type
_entity.pdbx_description
1 polymer ?
#
loop_
_entity_poly.entity_id
_entity_poly.type
_entity_poly.pdbx_seq_one_letter_code
_entity_poly.pdbx_strand_id
1 'polypeptide(L)'
;MMSNSVSDFMNKGGVNAFKSGVNAFKNLSTPKKLMAGGVLAAAFAVATNTDNYSRVENRSKAQTVYAIMENGDTLCAYRAIPTTDADFARLQKLVNNATKTETGREIIKGLSKTGTTLRVDYSGADNLGYFQPDDNSICLGRQHGDADLQSVLIHEGEHALQNGRVPECTNGYTFESNAKVQRVMEADAMTLQTMFSFEMAEKGDSAALKMMTVRHKGMVDAYADACAKYGKGSPKALKETMLSWYDDKNYVAIYDEYMAAEHAEKVGETPGILLLSRFSKACDADAVLAGACRYKGVKYAGTDGSLLNTPRTAWLNVETRDKMSRVHNRLVSKTSGFNGDDSADNFYMRKDGVVSKQTYKQIIAAMVAAQQRQGR
;
A
#
# COMPACT_ATOMS: atom_id res chain seq x y z
N MET A 1 -26.54 25.40 15.87
CA MET A 1 -27.35 24.81 14.81
C MET A 1 -26.50 24.53 13.56
N MET A 2 -25.59 23.54 13.61
CA MET A 2 -24.77 23.11 12.45
C MET A 2 -24.44 21.59 12.50
N SER A 3 -25.30 20.75 13.09
CA SER A 3 -25.03 19.31 13.23
C SER A 3 -25.75 18.41 12.23
N ASN A 4 -26.63 18.92 11.37
CA ASN A 4 -27.47 18.08 10.50
C ASN A 4 -26.96 17.94 9.04
N SER A 5 -25.96 18.71 8.61
CA SER A 5 -25.50 18.67 7.21
C SER A 5 -24.51 17.55 6.88
N VAL A 6 -23.75 17.07 7.87
CA VAL A 6 -22.76 15.99 7.69
C VAL A 6 -23.42 14.61 7.65
N SER A 7 -24.47 14.42 8.47
CA SER A 7 -25.25 13.17 8.51
C SER A 7 -26.07 12.96 7.22
N ASP A 8 -26.59 14.01 6.61
CA ASP A 8 -27.35 13.93 5.36
C ASP A 8 -26.46 13.68 4.14
N PHE A 9 -25.22 14.17 4.14
CA PHE A 9 -24.23 13.86 3.09
C PHE A 9 -23.76 12.40 3.15
N MET A 10 -23.58 11.86 4.35
CA MET A 10 -23.20 10.45 4.56
C MET A 10 -24.32 9.47 4.17
N ASN A 11 -25.59 9.86 4.35
CA ASN A 11 -26.73 8.95 4.10
C ASN A 11 -27.21 8.86 2.64
N LYS A 12 -26.91 9.82 1.77
CA LYS A 12 -27.47 9.82 0.41
C LYS A 12 -26.46 9.86 -0.74
N GLY A 13 -25.25 10.33 -0.54
CA GLY A 13 -24.25 10.46 -1.61
C GLY A 13 -23.06 9.52 -1.47
N GLY A 14 -22.44 9.49 -0.29
CA GLY A 14 -21.17 8.78 -0.07
C GLY A 14 -21.26 7.25 -0.21
N VAL A 15 -22.34 6.65 0.34
CA VAL A 15 -22.53 5.18 0.27
C VAL A 15 -22.89 4.74 -1.15
N ASN A 16 -23.65 5.55 -1.90
CA ASN A 16 -23.99 5.21 -3.29
C ASN A 16 -22.82 5.44 -4.24
N ALA A 17 -22.00 6.45 -4.05
CA ALA A 17 -20.76 6.66 -4.80
C ALA A 17 -19.74 5.53 -4.51
N PHE A 18 -19.62 5.11 -3.26
CA PHE A 18 -18.77 3.98 -2.87
C PHE A 18 -19.27 2.65 -3.45
N LYS A 19 -20.58 2.35 -3.34
CA LYS A 19 -21.19 1.15 -3.97
C LYS A 19 -21.10 1.18 -5.49
N SER A 20 -21.25 2.33 -6.12
CA SER A 20 -21.06 2.53 -7.55
C SER A 20 -19.61 2.31 -7.96
N GLY A 21 -18.65 2.83 -7.20
CA GLY A 21 -17.21 2.60 -7.40
C GLY A 21 -16.83 1.12 -7.27
N VAL A 22 -17.31 0.43 -6.22
CA VAL A 22 -17.08 -1.01 -6.02
C VAL A 22 -17.71 -1.86 -7.14
N ASN A 23 -18.89 -1.51 -7.61
CA ASN A 23 -19.54 -2.21 -8.73
C ASN A 23 -18.87 -1.91 -10.07
N ALA A 24 -18.42 -0.69 -10.31
CA ALA A 24 -17.60 -0.34 -11.46
C ALA A 24 -16.26 -1.09 -11.44
N PHE A 25 -15.62 -1.18 -10.27
CA PHE A 25 -14.40 -1.94 -10.05
C PHE A 25 -14.58 -3.43 -10.34
N LYS A 26 -15.67 -4.07 -9.92
CA LYS A 26 -15.98 -5.48 -10.20
C LYS A 26 -16.11 -5.80 -11.70
N ASN A 27 -16.53 -4.82 -12.49
CA ASN A 27 -16.79 -4.97 -13.94
C ASN A 27 -15.62 -4.57 -14.83
N LEU A 28 -14.52 -4.07 -14.27
CA LEU A 28 -13.31 -3.75 -15.02
C LEU A 28 -12.49 -5.01 -15.32
N SER A 29 -11.81 -5.05 -16.47
CA SER A 29 -10.76 -6.05 -16.75
C SER A 29 -9.60 -5.89 -15.76
N THR A 30 -8.84 -6.97 -15.51
CA THR A 30 -7.74 -6.99 -14.54
C THR A 30 -6.80 -5.79 -14.64
N PRO A 31 -6.32 -5.36 -15.83
CA PRO A 31 -5.50 -4.16 -15.97
C PRO A 31 -6.22 -2.86 -15.57
N LYS A 32 -7.53 -2.77 -15.83
CA LYS A 32 -8.34 -1.59 -15.46
C LYS A 32 -8.68 -1.55 -13.96
N LYS A 33 -8.77 -2.71 -13.31
CA LYS A 33 -8.93 -2.81 -11.86
C LYS A 33 -7.69 -2.32 -11.11
N LEU A 34 -6.51 -2.56 -11.67
CA LEU A 34 -5.23 -2.03 -11.19
C LEU A 34 -5.20 -0.49 -11.15
N MET A 35 -5.90 0.16 -12.06
CA MET A 35 -5.91 1.63 -12.18
C MET A 35 -7.03 2.32 -11.38
N ALA A 36 -8.13 1.64 -11.09
CA ALA A 36 -9.31 2.23 -10.44
C ALA A 36 -9.22 2.29 -8.90
N GLY A 37 -8.20 1.69 -8.31
CA GLY A 37 -8.05 1.58 -6.86
C GLY A 37 -7.40 2.78 -6.18
N GLY A 38 -7.42 3.97 -6.75
CA GLY A 38 -6.94 5.27 -6.19
C GLY A 38 -5.84 5.18 -5.14
N VAL A 39 -5.34 5.28 -4.26
CA VAL A 39 -4.29 5.03 -3.28
C VAL A 39 -3.83 3.56 -3.23
N LEU A 40 -4.61 2.65 -3.80
CA LEU A 40 -4.36 1.20 -3.78
C LEU A 40 -3.32 0.69 -4.79
N ALA A 41 -3.02 1.46 -5.81
CA ALA A 41 -2.19 0.99 -6.93
C ALA A 41 -0.70 1.28 -6.78
N ALA A 42 -0.30 1.95 -5.72
CA ALA A 42 1.05 2.48 -5.57
C ALA A 42 2.15 1.41 -5.60
N ALA A 43 1.88 0.21 -5.17
CA ALA A 43 2.91 -0.82 -5.07
C ALA A 43 3.05 -1.71 -6.31
N PHE A 44 2.11 -1.71 -7.27
CA PHE A 44 2.07 -2.74 -8.32
C PHE A 44 1.58 -2.28 -9.70
N ALA A 45 1.62 -1.01 -10.04
CA ALA A 45 1.32 -0.56 -11.39
C ALA A 45 2.47 -0.91 -12.38
N VAL A 46 2.92 -2.16 -12.37
CA VAL A 46 3.88 -2.65 -13.35
C VAL A 46 3.14 -3.13 -14.59
N ALA A 47 3.47 -2.53 -15.71
CA ALA A 47 3.52 -3.16 -17.03
C ALA A 47 2.33 -3.16 -17.95
N THR A 48 1.41 -2.20 -18.00
CA THR A 48 0.49 -2.20 -19.16
C THR A 48 0.18 -0.85 -19.81
N ASN A 49 0.86 0.23 -19.42
CA ASN A 49 0.61 1.52 -20.07
C ASN A 49 1.86 2.27 -20.53
N THR A 50 2.93 1.54 -20.86
CA THR A 50 4.20 2.09 -21.37
C THR A 50 4.00 2.90 -22.65
N ASP A 51 3.04 2.56 -23.50
CA ASP A 51 2.85 3.24 -24.79
C ASP A 51 2.28 4.67 -24.66
N ASN A 52 1.43 4.94 -23.65
CA ASN A 52 0.91 6.28 -23.42
C ASN A 52 1.93 7.16 -22.68
N TYR A 53 2.68 6.58 -21.74
CA TYR A 53 3.75 7.29 -21.04
C TYR A 53 4.88 7.69 -21.98
N SER A 54 5.34 6.78 -22.84
CA SER A 54 6.41 7.10 -23.80
C SER A 54 6.03 8.19 -24.81
N ARG A 55 4.75 8.34 -25.16
CA ARG A 55 4.26 9.43 -26.02
C ARG A 55 4.25 10.79 -25.33
N VAL A 56 3.95 10.83 -24.02
CA VAL A 56 3.95 12.08 -23.23
C VAL A 56 5.37 12.46 -22.85
N GLU A 57 6.21 11.52 -22.46
CA GLU A 57 7.63 11.75 -22.11
C GLU A 57 8.45 12.34 -23.24
N ASN A 58 8.22 11.91 -24.48
CA ASN A 58 8.91 12.45 -25.65
C ASN A 58 8.61 13.94 -25.93
N ARG A 59 7.64 14.53 -25.23
CA ARG A 59 7.27 15.96 -25.34
C ARG A 59 7.63 16.78 -24.11
N SER A 60 7.88 16.15 -22.96
CA SER A 60 8.13 16.84 -21.69
C SER A 60 9.61 16.90 -21.39
N LYS A 61 10.15 18.10 -21.25
CA LYS A 61 11.51 18.30 -20.74
C LYS A 61 11.49 18.15 -19.21
N ALA A 62 12.43 17.37 -18.68
CA ALA A 62 12.64 17.33 -17.25
C ALA A 62 13.02 18.72 -16.73
N GLN A 63 12.40 19.15 -15.66
CA GLN A 63 12.63 20.42 -14.98
C GLN A 63 13.06 20.14 -13.53
N THR A 64 13.68 21.11 -12.89
CA THR A 64 14.05 21.01 -11.48
C THR A 64 13.02 21.74 -10.63
N VAL A 65 12.39 21.01 -9.72
CA VAL A 65 11.54 21.55 -8.66
C VAL A 65 12.38 21.72 -7.40
N TYR A 66 12.31 22.89 -6.78
CA TYR A 66 13.04 23.20 -5.56
C TYR A 66 12.11 23.13 -4.34
N ALA A 67 12.50 22.35 -3.35
CA ALA A 67 11.83 22.35 -2.06
C ALA A 67 12.33 23.56 -1.25
N ILE A 68 11.50 24.58 -1.13
CA ILE A 68 11.82 25.83 -0.43
C ILE A 68 11.12 25.84 0.92
N MET A 69 11.88 26.15 1.96
CA MET A 69 11.38 26.28 3.33
C MET A 69 10.71 27.66 3.55
N GLU A 70 9.95 27.78 4.64
CA GLU A 70 9.26 29.04 4.99
C GLU A 70 10.21 30.25 5.13
N ASN A 71 11.46 30.02 5.53
CA ASN A 71 12.51 31.05 5.62
C ASN A 71 13.18 31.40 4.29
N GLY A 72 12.74 30.79 3.19
CA GLY A 72 13.29 30.99 1.85
C GLY A 72 14.49 30.09 1.49
N ASP A 73 15.03 29.31 2.42
CA ASP A 73 16.14 28.42 2.15
C ASP A 73 15.70 27.22 1.29
N THR A 74 16.56 26.81 0.38
CA THR A 74 16.35 25.58 -0.41
C THR A 74 16.74 24.37 0.39
N LEU A 75 15.77 23.51 0.72
CA LEU A 75 16.00 22.24 1.41
C LEU A 75 16.68 21.22 0.49
N CYS A 76 16.17 21.07 -0.72
CA CYS A 76 16.66 20.15 -1.75
C CYS A 76 16.00 20.44 -3.08
N ALA A 77 16.42 19.69 -4.11
CA ALA A 77 15.87 19.78 -5.45
C ALA A 77 15.52 18.40 -6.00
N TYR A 78 14.54 18.35 -6.89
CA TYR A 78 14.11 17.13 -7.57
C TYR A 78 14.03 17.31 -9.06
N ARG A 79 14.16 16.17 -9.74
CA ARG A 79 13.71 16.06 -11.12
C ARG A 79 12.19 15.93 -11.16
N ALA A 80 11.54 16.76 -11.98
CA ALA A 80 10.12 16.64 -12.27
C ALA A 80 9.91 16.53 -13.79
N ILE A 81 8.85 15.83 -14.18
CA ILE A 81 8.43 15.71 -15.58
C ILE A 81 6.99 16.24 -15.66
N PRO A 82 6.83 17.59 -15.67
CA PRO A 82 5.56 18.22 -15.96
C PRO A 82 5.33 18.21 -17.47
N THR A 83 4.07 18.26 -17.89
CA THR A 83 3.72 18.38 -19.30
C THR A 83 3.39 19.80 -19.71
N THR A 84 3.07 20.66 -18.75
CA THR A 84 2.78 22.08 -18.94
C THR A 84 3.42 22.93 -17.84
N ASP A 85 3.54 24.25 -18.09
CA ASP A 85 4.02 25.19 -17.07
C ASP A 85 3.08 25.25 -15.86
N ALA A 86 1.77 25.06 -16.06
CA ALA A 86 0.79 25.00 -14.98
C ALA A 86 1.01 23.77 -14.08
N ASP A 87 1.33 22.62 -14.66
CA ASP A 87 1.66 21.41 -13.90
C ASP A 87 2.98 21.57 -13.14
N PHE A 88 3.97 22.22 -13.75
CA PHE A 88 5.21 22.56 -13.07
C PHE A 88 4.97 23.45 -11.84
N ALA A 89 4.24 24.55 -12.04
CA ALA A 89 3.88 25.46 -10.94
C ALA A 89 3.11 24.73 -9.83
N ARG A 90 2.24 23.79 -10.21
CA ARG A 90 1.49 22.97 -9.27
C ARG A 90 2.40 22.01 -8.47
N LEU A 91 3.29 21.28 -9.13
CA LEU A 91 4.27 20.41 -8.45
C LEU A 91 5.15 21.23 -7.50
N GLN A 92 5.64 22.39 -7.94
CA GLN A 92 6.43 23.31 -7.11
C GLN A 92 5.65 23.74 -5.86
N LYS A 93 4.37 24.09 -6.02
CA LYS A 93 3.48 24.46 -4.90
C LYS A 93 3.28 23.30 -3.93
N LEU A 94 3.00 22.08 -4.43
CA LEU A 94 2.79 20.89 -3.58
C LEU A 94 4.05 20.59 -2.76
N VAL A 95 5.23 20.61 -3.40
CA VAL A 95 6.50 20.39 -2.72
C VAL A 95 6.77 21.46 -1.64
N ASN A 96 6.57 22.73 -1.97
CA ASN A 96 6.77 23.84 -1.02
C ASN A 96 5.78 23.77 0.15
N ASN A 97 4.54 23.39 -0.10
CA ASN A 97 3.58 23.19 0.99
C ASN A 97 3.99 22.04 1.90
N ALA A 98 4.52 20.94 1.34
CA ALA A 98 5.01 19.83 2.15
C ALA A 98 6.11 20.27 3.11
N THR A 99 7.03 21.16 2.68
CA THR A 99 8.15 21.62 3.53
C THR A 99 7.72 22.48 4.73
N LYS A 100 6.49 22.96 4.79
CA LYS A 100 5.96 23.67 5.95
C LYS A 100 5.85 22.79 7.20
N THR A 101 5.78 21.49 7.00
CA THR A 101 5.65 20.49 8.06
C THR A 101 6.97 19.74 8.31
N GLU A 102 7.11 19.16 9.50
CA GLU A 102 8.28 18.35 9.80
C GLU A 102 8.26 17.03 9.04
N THR A 103 7.11 16.35 9.01
CA THR A 103 6.92 15.10 8.27
C THR A 103 7.18 15.32 6.77
N GLY A 104 6.61 16.38 6.20
CA GLY A 104 6.85 16.71 4.80
C GLY A 104 8.32 16.96 4.50
N ARG A 105 9.05 17.72 5.34
CA ARG A 105 10.50 17.93 5.14
C ARG A 105 11.30 16.63 5.15
N GLU A 106 11.00 15.70 6.06
CA GLU A 106 11.71 14.41 6.13
C GLU A 106 11.46 13.57 4.87
N ILE A 107 10.20 13.43 4.45
CA ILE A 107 9.85 12.70 3.22
C ILE A 107 10.52 13.35 2.01
N ILE A 108 10.30 14.62 1.81
CA ILE A 108 10.81 15.41 0.70
C ILE A 108 12.33 15.31 0.59
N LYS A 109 13.06 15.49 1.70
CA LYS A 109 14.52 15.31 1.75
C LYS A 109 14.96 13.88 1.43
N GLY A 110 14.18 12.89 1.89
CA GLY A 110 14.42 11.48 1.56
C GLY A 110 14.31 11.22 0.07
N LEU A 111 13.24 11.69 -0.58
CA LEU A 111 13.00 11.55 -2.03
C LEU A 111 14.15 12.16 -2.86
N SER A 112 14.65 13.31 -2.47
CA SER A 112 15.81 13.92 -3.15
C SER A 112 17.07 13.04 -3.07
N LYS A 113 17.29 12.39 -1.91
CA LYS A 113 18.45 11.50 -1.73
C LYS A 113 18.34 10.21 -2.53
N THR A 114 17.13 9.68 -2.70
CA THR A 114 16.89 8.48 -3.52
C THR A 114 16.83 8.77 -5.02
N GLY A 115 16.85 10.04 -5.41
CA GLY A 115 16.73 10.45 -6.81
C GLY A 115 15.33 10.22 -7.39
N THR A 116 14.30 10.19 -6.54
CA THR A 116 12.91 9.99 -6.97
C THR A 116 12.44 11.14 -7.85
N THR A 117 11.79 10.81 -8.97
CA THR A 117 11.25 11.77 -9.93
C THR A 117 9.77 12.02 -9.64
N LEU A 118 9.32 13.29 -9.70
CA LEU A 118 7.90 13.64 -9.63
C LEU A 118 7.31 13.76 -11.04
N ARG A 119 6.13 13.18 -11.24
CA ARG A 119 5.39 13.18 -12.51
C ARG A 119 3.93 13.59 -12.30
N VAL A 120 3.32 14.10 -13.36
CA VAL A 120 1.87 14.29 -13.44
C VAL A 120 1.28 13.18 -14.29
N ASP A 121 0.29 12.48 -13.76
CA ASP A 121 -0.42 11.43 -14.49
C ASP A 121 -1.56 12.01 -15.33
N TYR A 122 -1.51 11.70 -16.63
CA TYR A 122 -2.49 12.11 -17.66
C TYR A 122 -3.35 10.95 -18.15
N SER A 123 -3.22 9.77 -17.53
CA SER A 123 -3.96 8.58 -17.98
C SER A 123 -5.47 8.75 -17.87
N GLY A 124 -5.94 9.73 -17.09
CA GLY A 124 -7.37 9.90 -16.78
C GLY A 124 -7.90 8.80 -15.87
N ALA A 125 -7.02 7.97 -15.31
CA ALA A 125 -7.38 7.02 -14.28
C ALA A 125 -7.83 7.75 -13.02
N ASP A 126 -8.78 7.19 -12.29
CA ASP A 126 -9.33 7.77 -11.05
C ASP A 126 -8.38 7.59 -9.85
N ASN A 127 -7.06 7.48 -10.12
CA ASN A 127 -6.02 7.37 -9.12
C ASN A 127 -5.61 8.75 -8.63
N LEU A 128 -5.51 8.90 -7.31
CA LEU A 128 -4.96 10.13 -6.71
C LEU A 128 -3.46 10.26 -7.01
N GLY A 129 -2.73 9.16 -6.92
CA GLY A 129 -1.32 9.04 -7.22
C GLY A 129 -0.85 7.61 -7.01
N TYR A 130 0.41 7.36 -7.36
CA TYR A 130 1.09 6.10 -7.11
C TYR A 130 2.61 6.26 -7.20
N PHE A 131 3.33 5.43 -6.48
CA PHE A 131 4.77 5.25 -6.66
C PHE A 131 5.04 4.15 -7.69
N GLN A 132 5.90 4.42 -8.65
CA GLN A 132 6.36 3.47 -9.67
C GLN A 132 7.80 3.02 -9.36
N PRO A 133 8.00 1.79 -8.85
CA PRO A 133 9.33 1.32 -8.46
C PRO A 133 10.32 1.21 -9.62
N ASP A 134 9.85 0.79 -10.81
CA ASP A 134 10.71 0.47 -11.97
C ASP A 134 11.52 1.68 -12.47
N ASP A 135 10.95 2.88 -12.39
CA ASP A 135 11.62 4.11 -12.81
C ASP A 135 11.82 5.10 -11.65
N ASN A 136 11.56 4.65 -10.42
CA ASN A 136 11.67 5.43 -9.20
C ASN A 136 10.95 6.79 -9.31
N SER A 137 9.66 6.75 -9.67
CA SER A 137 8.87 7.96 -9.83
C SER A 137 7.58 7.95 -9.03
N ILE A 138 7.16 9.14 -8.57
CA ILE A 138 5.84 9.39 -8.00
C ILE A 138 4.99 10.08 -9.05
N CYS A 139 3.86 9.48 -9.40
CA CYS A 139 2.88 9.99 -10.33
C CYS A 139 1.68 10.56 -9.55
N LEU A 140 1.31 11.81 -9.82
CA LEU A 140 0.18 12.50 -9.19
C LEU A 140 -0.93 12.73 -10.21
N GLY A 141 -2.15 12.32 -9.91
CA GLY A 141 -3.31 12.40 -10.80
C GLY A 141 -3.74 13.85 -11.05
N ARG A 142 -3.65 14.31 -12.30
CA ARG A 142 -3.90 15.70 -12.71
C ARG A 142 -5.30 16.20 -12.34
N GLN A 143 -6.30 15.33 -12.39
CA GLN A 143 -7.73 15.64 -12.21
C GLN A 143 -8.13 15.93 -10.78
N HIS A 144 -7.26 15.61 -9.80
CA HIS A 144 -7.56 15.74 -8.37
C HIS A 144 -7.19 17.12 -7.80
N GLY A 145 -7.81 17.48 -6.69
CA GLY A 145 -7.55 18.75 -5.99
C GLY A 145 -6.19 18.79 -5.29
N ASP A 146 -5.63 19.99 -5.10
CA ASP A 146 -4.34 20.16 -4.42
C ASP A 146 -4.33 19.59 -2.99
N ALA A 147 -5.48 19.66 -2.28
CA ALA A 147 -5.59 19.12 -0.92
C ALA A 147 -5.42 17.59 -0.88
N ASP A 148 -6.01 16.88 -1.85
CA ASP A 148 -5.84 15.45 -2.00
C ASP A 148 -4.39 15.14 -2.38
N LEU A 149 -3.87 15.80 -3.42
CA LEU A 149 -2.52 15.54 -3.94
C LEU A 149 -1.41 15.89 -2.93
N GLN A 150 -1.64 16.88 -2.07
CA GLN A 150 -0.71 17.23 -1.00
C GLN A 150 -0.50 16.07 -0.01
N SER A 151 -1.60 15.43 0.37
CA SER A 151 -1.61 14.30 1.27
C SER A 151 -1.05 13.04 0.60
N VAL A 152 -1.42 12.81 -0.66
CA VAL A 152 -0.95 11.69 -1.48
C VAL A 152 0.54 11.76 -1.77
N LEU A 153 1.10 12.95 -2.00
CA LEU A 153 2.55 13.13 -2.17
C LEU A 153 3.35 12.59 -0.98
N ILE A 154 2.83 12.72 0.23
CA ILE A 154 3.48 12.18 1.44
C ILE A 154 3.33 10.66 1.50
N HIS A 155 2.16 10.14 1.18
CA HIS A 155 1.88 8.70 1.13
C HIS A 155 2.78 7.98 0.12
N GLU A 156 2.76 8.43 -1.13
CA GLU A 156 3.59 7.86 -2.20
C GLU A 156 5.08 8.12 -1.97
N GLY A 157 5.38 9.25 -1.30
CA GLY A 157 6.73 9.57 -0.85
C GLY A 157 7.25 8.54 0.14
N GLU A 158 6.44 8.08 1.09
CA GLU A 158 6.85 7.03 2.00
C GLU A 158 7.05 5.70 1.25
N HIS A 159 6.19 5.33 0.30
CA HIS A 159 6.41 4.14 -0.53
C HIS A 159 7.72 4.20 -1.30
N ALA A 160 8.09 5.35 -1.85
CA ALA A 160 9.39 5.55 -2.49
C ALA A 160 10.57 5.37 -1.51
N LEU A 161 10.40 5.76 -0.25
CA LEU A 161 11.41 5.56 0.79
C LEU A 161 11.44 4.12 1.33
N GLN A 162 10.32 3.42 1.33
CA GLN A 162 10.22 2.01 1.68
C GLN A 162 10.89 1.14 0.63
N ASN A 163 10.86 1.55 -0.63
CA ASN A 163 11.57 0.88 -1.72
C ASN A 163 13.08 0.83 -1.42
N GLY A 164 13.65 -0.35 -1.35
CA GLY A 164 15.04 -0.58 -0.95
C GLY A 164 15.31 -0.62 0.57
N ARG A 165 14.33 -0.29 1.42
CA ARG A 165 14.41 -0.48 2.89
C ARG A 165 13.66 -1.73 3.35
N VAL A 166 12.51 -1.99 2.75
CA VAL A 166 11.70 -3.17 3.01
C VAL A 166 12.17 -4.30 2.11
N PRO A 167 12.36 -5.52 2.63
CA PRO A 167 12.71 -6.67 1.80
C PRO A 167 11.71 -6.87 0.68
N GLU A 168 12.21 -7.01 -0.53
CA GLU A 168 11.39 -7.24 -1.71
C GLU A 168 10.69 -8.60 -1.60
N CYS A 169 9.38 -8.61 -1.54
CA CYS A 169 8.58 -9.81 -1.59
C CYS A 169 8.12 -10.05 -3.04
N THR A 170 8.93 -10.80 -3.77
CA THR A 170 8.67 -11.18 -5.15
C THR A 170 7.99 -12.54 -5.26
N ASN A 171 7.94 -13.08 -6.47
CA ASN A 171 7.30 -14.36 -6.84
C ASN A 171 7.80 -15.62 -6.07
N GLY A 172 8.67 -15.48 -5.07
CA GLY A 172 9.13 -16.59 -4.23
C GLY A 172 8.34 -16.78 -2.94
N TYR A 173 7.50 -15.83 -2.58
CA TYR A 173 6.88 -15.76 -1.27
C TYR A 173 5.44 -16.27 -1.25
N THR A 174 5.01 -16.77 -0.08
CA THR A 174 3.61 -17.16 0.13
C THR A 174 2.70 -15.94 0.01
N PHE A 175 1.42 -16.18 -0.25
CA PHE A 175 0.41 -15.11 -0.20
C PHE A 175 0.41 -14.39 1.15
N GLU A 176 0.53 -15.12 2.26
CA GLU A 176 0.52 -14.55 3.61
C GLU A 176 1.70 -13.61 3.83
N SER A 177 2.90 -13.98 3.37
CA SER A 177 4.09 -13.13 3.43
C SER A 177 3.94 -11.85 2.61
N ASN A 178 3.48 -11.97 1.38
CA ASN A 178 3.22 -10.80 0.52
C ASN A 178 2.18 -9.88 1.16
N ALA A 179 1.10 -10.45 1.73
CA ALA A 179 0.07 -9.67 2.41
C ALA A 179 0.62 -8.93 3.65
N LYS A 180 1.48 -9.56 4.46
CA LYS A 180 2.12 -8.91 5.61
C LYS A 180 2.96 -7.70 5.17
N VAL A 181 3.78 -7.87 4.14
CA VAL A 181 4.65 -6.80 3.63
C VAL A 181 3.82 -5.63 3.12
N GLN A 182 2.87 -5.88 2.24
CA GLN A 182 2.05 -4.83 1.66
C GLN A 182 1.24 -4.09 2.73
N ARG A 183 0.60 -4.81 3.64
CA ARG A 183 -0.20 -4.19 4.69
C ARG A 183 0.62 -3.31 5.63
N VAL A 184 1.84 -3.72 6.00
CA VAL A 184 2.66 -2.90 6.89
C VAL A 184 3.19 -1.66 6.16
N MET A 185 3.52 -1.78 4.87
CA MET A 185 3.92 -0.64 4.06
C MET A 185 2.79 0.38 3.94
N GLU A 186 1.57 -0.07 3.66
CA GLU A 186 0.39 0.79 3.61
C GLU A 186 0.06 1.43 4.96
N ALA A 187 0.08 0.64 6.02
CA ALA A 187 -0.21 1.14 7.38
C ALA A 187 0.81 2.21 7.81
N ASP A 188 2.08 2.06 7.43
CA ASP A 188 3.15 3.03 7.69
C ASP A 188 2.94 4.31 6.85
N ALA A 189 2.74 4.18 5.53
CA ALA A 189 2.48 5.33 4.65
C ALA A 189 1.25 6.13 5.10
N MET A 190 0.16 5.45 5.45
CA MET A 190 -1.04 6.07 6.00
C MET A 190 -0.81 6.73 7.36
N THR A 191 0.09 6.20 8.19
CA THR A 191 0.48 6.80 9.47
C THR A 191 1.17 8.13 9.26
N LEU A 192 2.15 8.19 8.37
CA LEU A 192 2.88 9.43 8.09
C LEU A 192 1.98 10.44 7.34
N GLN A 193 1.10 9.98 6.47
CA GLN A 193 0.07 10.80 5.83
C GLN A 193 -0.88 11.43 6.87
N THR A 194 -1.30 10.65 7.88
CA THR A 194 -2.15 11.13 8.97
C THR A 194 -1.42 12.19 9.78
N MET A 195 -0.19 11.91 10.23
CA MET A 195 0.62 12.87 11.00
C MET A 195 0.85 14.16 10.22
N PHE A 196 1.21 14.09 8.94
CA PHE A 196 1.36 15.25 8.06
C PHE A 196 0.10 16.09 8.01
N SER A 197 -1.08 15.45 7.91
CA SER A 197 -2.36 16.14 7.82
C SER A 197 -2.68 16.94 9.10
N PHE A 198 -2.29 16.44 10.28
CA PHE A 198 -2.37 17.17 11.52
C PHE A 198 -1.39 18.36 11.56
N GLU A 199 -0.16 18.16 11.11
CA GLU A 199 0.85 19.23 11.03
C GLU A 199 0.41 20.36 10.09
N MET A 200 -0.21 20.03 8.95
CA MET A 200 -0.76 21.04 8.02
C MET A 200 -1.91 21.82 8.68
N ALA A 201 -2.79 21.14 9.40
CA ALA A 201 -3.89 21.80 10.11
C ALA A 201 -3.38 22.78 11.19
N GLU A 202 -2.30 22.45 11.90
CA GLU A 202 -1.64 23.36 12.86
C GLU A 202 -1.01 24.59 12.19
N LYS A 203 -0.63 24.46 10.90
CA LYS A 203 -0.16 25.57 10.07
C LYS A 203 -1.31 26.38 9.43
N GLY A 204 -2.57 26.06 9.78
CA GLY A 204 -3.77 26.73 9.28
C GLY A 204 -4.38 26.11 8.02
N ASP A 205 -3.78 25.06 7.44
CA ASP A 205 -4.35 24.33 6.30
C ASP A 205 -4.95 22.99 6.74
N SER A 206 -6.24 22.99 7.03
CA SER A 206 -6.95 21.79 7.50
C SER A 206 -7.54 20.93 6.37
N ALA A 207 -7.24 21.23 5.10
CA ALA A 207 -7.89 20.53 3.97
C ALA A 207 -7.51 19.04 3.92
N ALA A 208 -6.22 18.72 4.06
CA ALA A 208 -5.74 17.33 4.12
C ALA A 208 -6.34 16.58 5.34
N LEU A 209 -6.40 17.20 6.50
CA LEU A 209 -6.99 16.57 7.70
C LEU A 209 -8.49 16.30 7.54
N LYS A 210 -9.24 17.21 6.92
CA LYS A 210 -10.66 17.00 6.62
C LYS A 210 -10.86 15.81 5.68
N MET A 211 -10.04 15.71 4.64
CA MET A 211 -10.07 14.58 3.72
C MET A 211 -9.77 13.25 4.45
N MET A 212 -8.71 13.21 5.26
CA MET A 212 -8.36 12.05 6.07
C MET A 212 -9.49 11.67 7.05
N THR A 213 -10.12 12.66 7.68
CA THR A 213 -11.26 12.41 8.60
C THR A 213 -12.46 11.79 7.89
N VAL A 214 -12.73 12.18 6.65
CA VAL A 214 -13.82 11.59 5.85
C VAL A 214 -13.53 10.16 5.44
N ARG A 215 -12.29 9.86 5.05
CA ARG A 215 -11.92 8.56 4.47
C ARG A 215 -11.42 7.57 5.52
N HIS A 216 -10.71 8.05 6.54
CA HIS A 216 -9.94 7.25 7.51
C HIS A 216 -10.10 7.75 8.95
N LYS A 217 -11.35 8.04 9.34
CA LYS A 217 -11.66 8.60 10.67
C LYS A 217 -11.01 7.82 11.81
N GLY A 218 -11.01 6.49 11.76
CA GLY A 218 -10.41 5.64 12.79
C GLY A 218 -8.91 5.92 13.02
N MET A 219 -8.15 6.17 11.94
CA MET A 219 -6.74 6.54 12.04
C MET A 219 -6.54 7.96 12.58
N VAL A 220 -7.39 8.89 12.16
CA VAL A 220 -7.36 10.28 12.64
C VAL A 220 -7.62 10.33 14.15
N ASP A 221 -8.67 9.63 14.61
CA ASP A 221 -9.01 9.55 16.04
C ASP A 221 -7.87 8.86 16.83
N ALA A 222 -7.37 7.73 16.36
CA ALA A 222 -6.27 6.99 17.00
C ALA A 222 -5.00 7.84 17.13
N TYR A 223 -4.65 8.61 16.10
CA TYR A 223 -3.50 9.52 16.17
C TYR A 223 -3.71 10.63 17.19
N ALA A 224 -4.88 11.26 17.20
CA ALA A 224 -5.22 12.31 18.17
C ALA A 224 -5.12 11.79 19.61
N ASP A 225 -5.74 10.64 19.90
CA ASP A 225 -5.73 10.00 21.22
C ASP A 225 -4.31 9.59 21.64
N ALA A 226 -3.55 9.01 20.72
CA ALA A 226 -2.17 8.61 20.97
C ALA A 226 -1.24 9.81 21.20
N CYS A 227 -1.44 10.91 20.48
CA CYS A 227 -0.71 12.16 20.70
C CYS A 227 -1.01 12.76 22.07
N ALA A 228 -2.28 12.76 22.49
CA ALA A 228 -2.66 13.25 23.84
C ALA A 228 -2.01 12.42 24.95
N LYS A 229 -1.85 11.11 24.74
CA LYS A 229 -1.30 10.18 25.73
C LYS A 229 0.25 10.12 25.73
N TYR A 230 0.88 10.15 24.58
CA TYR A 230 2.31 9.84 24.43
C TYR A 230 3.16 10.99 23.88
N GLY A 231 2.52 12.09 23.51
CA GLY A 231 3.14 13.20 22.81
C GLY A 231 3.14 13.02 21.28
N LYS A 232 3.00 14.16 20.60
CA LYS A 232 2.95 14.23 19.13
C LYS A 232 4.22 13.65 18.49
N GLY A 233 4.05 12.84 17.46
CA GLY A 233 5.15 12.24 16.69
C GLY A 233 6.04 11.28 17.49
N SER A 234 5.66 10.94 18.73
CA SER A 234 6.39 9.95 19.52
C SER A 234 6.29 8.55 18.88
N PRO A 235 7.32 7.69 19.05
CA PRO A 235 7.27 6.31 18.52
C PRO A 235 6.02 5.54 18.95
N LYS A 236 5.56 5.75 20.18
CA LYS A 236 4.34 5.11 20.69
C LYS A 236 3.08 5.63 19.98
N ALA A 237 2.97 6.94 19.74
CA ALA A 237 1.84 7.50 19.02
C ALA A 237 1.78 6.99 17.58
N LEU A 238 2.91 6.97 16.88
CA LEU A 238 3.01 6.43 15.52
C LEU A 238 2.66 4.94 15.47
N LYS A 239 3.13 4.13 16.42
CA LYS A 239 2.81 2.71 16.50
C LYS A 239 1.31 2.46 16.67
N GLU A 240 0.64 3.18 17.58
CA GLU A 240 -0.81 3.03 17.78
C GLU A 240 -1.60 3.44 16.54
N THR A 241 -1.18 4.51 15.86
CA THR A 241 -1.78 4.95 14.60
C THR A 241 -1.61 3.90 13.50
N MET A 242 -0.42 3.35 13.34
CA MET A 242 -0.14 2.28 12.39
C MET A 242 -1.02 1.04 12.66
N LEU A 243 -1.16 0.66 13.92
CA LEU A 243 -1.99 -0.47 14.30
C LEU A 243 -3.48 -0.19 14.05
N SER A 244 -3.95 1.06 14.16
CA SER A 244 -5.35 1.40 13.89
C SER A 244 -5.76 1.22 12.42
N TRP A 245 -4.81 1.26 11.47
CA TRP A 245 -5.07 0.92 10.08
C TRP A 245 -5.68 -0.48 9.93
N TYR A 246 -5.21 -1.45 10.72
CA TYR A 246 -5.70 -2.83 10.70
C TYR A 246 -7.11 -2.99 11.29
N ASP A 247 -7.65 -1.98 11.97
CA ASP A 247 -9.01 -2.02 12.54
C ASP A 247 -10.09 -1.73 11.51
N ASP A 248 -9.77 -1.00 10.44
CA ASP A 248 -10.67 -0.84 9.29
C ASP A 248 -10.66 -2.11 8.43
N LYS A 249 -11.48 -3.09 8.87
CA LYS A 249 -11.54 -4.40 8.20
C LYS A 249 -12.04 -4.32 6.75
N ASN A 250 -12.82 -3.31 6.40
CA ASN A 250 -13.27 -3.12 5.02
C ASN A 250 -12.11 -2.63 4.15
N TYR A 251 -11.32 -1.69 4.67
CA TYR A 251 -10.17 -1.16 3.96
C TYR A 251 -9.08 -2.24 3.78
N VAL A 252 -8.75 -2.96 4.85
CA VAL A 252 -7.82 -4.11 4.80
C VAL A 252 -8.30 -5.16 3.80
N ALA A 253 -9.60 -5.48 3.77
CA ALA A 253 -10.16 -6.47 2.85
C ALA A 253 -10.00 -6.07 1.37
N ILE A 254 -10.09 -4.78 1.04
CA ILE A 254 -9.86 -4.30 -0.34
C ILE A 254 -8.43 -4.62 -0.79
N TYR A 255 -7.43 -4.34 0.05
CA TYR A 255 -6.03 -4.69 -0.25
C TYR A 255 -5.83 -6.20 -0.38
N ASP A 256 -6.45 -6.97 0.51
CA ASP A 256 -6.35 -8.43 0.48
C ASP A 256 -6.93 -9.02 -0.79
N GLU A 257 -8.08 -8.54 -1.23
CA GLU A 257 -8.74 -8.98 -2.47
C GLU A 257 -7.86 -8.68 -3.70
N TYR A 258 -7.24 -7.51 -3.71
CA TYR A 258 -6.33 -7.09 -4.75
C TYR A 258 -5.10 -8.02 -4.80
N MET A 259 -4.39 -8.18 -3.69
CA MET A 259 -3.22 -9.06 -3.59
C MET A 259 -3.57 -10.52 -3.91
N ALA A 260 -4.75 -10.97 -3.50
CA ALA A 260 -5.23 -12.31 -3.80
C ALA A 260 -5.53 -12.50 -5.30
N ALA A 261 -5.97 -11.44 -5.99
CA ALA A 261 -6.16 -11.49 -7.45
C ALA A 261 -4.81 -11.59 -8.17
N GLU A 262 -3.87 -10.75 -7.80
CA GLU A 262 -2.51 -10.75 -8.36
C GLU A 262 -1.79 -12.08 -8.11
N HIS A 263 -1.84 -12.58 -6.87
CA HIS A 263 -1.24 -13.87 -6.53
C HIS A 263 -1.86 -15.02 -7.34
N ALA A 264 -3.19 -15.02 -7.52
CA ALA A 264 -3.89 -16.03 -8.31
C ALA A 264 -3.48 -15.98 -9.79
N GLU A 265 -3.28 -14.79 -10.36
CA GLU A 265 -2.81 -14.59 -11.74
C GLU A 265 -1.38 -15.13 -11.89
N LYS A 266 -0.45 -14.74 -11.03
CA LYS A 266 0.94 -15.21 -11.02
C LYS A 266 1.03 -16.75 -10.88
N VAL A 267 0.21 -17.33 -10.00
CA VAL A 267 0.10 -18.80 -9.88
C VAL A 267 -0.45 -19.41 -11.16
N GLY A 268 -1.42 -18.77 -11.82
CA GLY A 268 -2.02 -19.21 -13.06
C GLY A 268 -1.03 -19.26 -14.23
N GLU A 269 -0.15 -18.28 -14.33
CA GLU A 269 0.85 -18.13 -15.39
C GLU A 269 2.11 -18.98 -15.16
N THR A 270 2.36 -19.41 -13.91
CA THR A 270 3.57 -20.16 -13.59
C THR A 270 3.44 -21.62 -13.97
N PRO A 271 4.43 -22.21 -14.69
CA PRO A 271 4.45 -23.63 -14.99
C PRO A 271 4.38 -24.50 -13.73
N GLY A 272 3.62 -25.61 -13.78
CA GLY A 272 3.33 -26.46 -12.61
C GLY A 272 4.57 -26.93 -11.84
N ILE A 273 5.65 -27.26 -12.55
CA ILE A 273 6.92 -27.70 -11.94
C ILE A 273 7.61 -26.62 -11.08
N LEU A 274 7.32 -25.33 -11.33
CA LEU A 274 7.92 -24.20 -10.63
C LEU A 274 7.01 -23.63 -9.52
N LEU A 275 5.75 -24.05 -9.47
CA LEU A 275 4.74 -23.39 -8.63
C LEU A 275 5.14 -23.32 -7.16
N LEU A 276 5.51 -24.45 -6.55
CA LEU A 276 5.80 -24.49 -5.13
C LEU A 276 7.13 -23.80 -4.80
N SER A 277 8.17 -23.97 -5.61
CA SER A 277 9.45 -23.29 -5.39
C SER A 277 9.33 -21.76 -5.48
N ARG A 278 8.31 -21.26 -6.20
CA ARG A 278 8.08 -19.83 -6.40
C ARG A 278 7.13 -19.19 -5.39
N PHE A 279 6.34 -19.97 -4.63
CA PHE A 279 5.31 -19.39 -3.74
C PHE A 279 5.35 -19.98 -2.33
N SER A 280 6.51 -20.43 -1.87
CA SER A 280 6.65 -21.14 -0.59
C SER A 280 7.48 -20.44 0.46
N LYS A 281 8.19 -19.36 0.14
CA LYS A 281 9.05 -18.67 1.09
C LYS A 281 8.25 -17.84 2.10
N ALA A 282 8.70 -17.83 3.34
CA ALA A 282 8.26 -16.87 4.35
C ALA A 282 9.09 -15.57 4.27
N CYS A 283 8.46 -14.43 4.51
CA CYS A 283 9.20 -13.17 4.67
C CYS A 283 9.87 -13.12 6.04
N ASP A 284 11.00 -12.42 6.11
CA ASP A 284 11.60 -12.02 7.38
C ASP A 284 10.76 -10.87 7.98
N ALA A 285 9.83 -11.22 8.88
CA ALA A 285 8.91 -10.26 9.48
C ALA A 285 9.62 -9.18 10.31
N ASP A 286 10.76 -9.51 10.93
CA ASP A 286 11.60 -8.55 11.69
C ASP A 286 12.20 -7.51 10.74
N ALA A 287 12.79 -7.96 9.64
CA ALA A 287 13.36 -7.09 8.62
C ALA A 287 12.28 -6.23 7.94
N VAL A 288 11.11 -6.80 7.65
CA VAL A 288 9.96 -6.10 7.06
C VAL A 288 9.51 -4.96 7.99
N LEU A 289 9.23 -5.26 9.26
CA LEU A 289 8.79 -4.26 10.22
C LEU A 289 9.85 -3.17 10.45
N ALA A 290 11.12 -3.59 10.57
CA ALA A 290 12.25 -2.67 10.76
C ALA A 290 12.53 -1.79 9.52
N GLY A 291 12.18 -2.26 8.32
CA GLY A 291 12.33 -1.52 7.07
C GLY A 291 11.21 -0.52 6.84
N ALA A 292 9.95 -0.91 7.09
CA ALA A 292 8.77 -0.07 6.88
C ALA A 292 8.66 1.04 7.95
N CYS A 293 8.35 0.69 9.16
CA CYS A 293 7.92 1.60 10.22
C CYS A 293 9.06 2.49 10.77
N ARG A 294 9.47 3.47 9.96
CA ARG A 294 10.58 4.38 10.29
C ARG A 294 10.18 5.84 10.15
N TYR A 295 10.54 6.61 11.17
CA TYR A 295 10.43 8.06 11.12
C TYR A 295 11.66 8.70 11.77
N LYS A 296 12.34 9.63 11.07
CA LYS A 296 13.58 10.29 11.53
C LYS A 296 14.66 9.30 12.03
N GLY A 297 14.81 8.18 11.34
CA GLY A 297 15.75 7.13 11.71
C GLY A 297 15.30 6.21 12.84
N VAL A 298 14.21 6.52 13.54
CA VAL A 298 13.66 5.70 14.62
C VAL A 298 12.68 4.66 14.08
N LYS A 299 12.86 3.39 14.44
CA LYS A 299 11.95 2.28 14.16
C LYS A 299 10.78 2.32 15.14
N TYR A 300 9.74 3.06 14.85
CA TYR A 300 8.69 3.38 15.82
C TYR A 300 7.80 2.19 16.21
N ALA A 301 7.65 1.19 15.35
CA ALA A 301 6.94 -0.05 15.67
C ALA A 301 7.82 -1.10 16.37
N GLY A 302 9.12 -0.86 16.49
CA GLY A 302 10.11 -1.83 16.99
C GLY A 302 10.69 -2.69 15.86
N THR A 303 11.25 -3.85 16.25
CA THR A 303 11.87 -4.81 15.31
C THR A 303 11.36 -6.23 15.51
N ASP A 304 10.42 -6.45 16.42
CA ASP A 304 9.83 -7.77 16.68
C ASP A 304 8.68 -8.01 15.69
N GLY A 305 8.96 -8.78 14.66
CA GLY A 305 8.03 -9.13 13.59
C GLY A 305 6.83 -9.97 14.05
N SER A 306 6.84 -10.48 15.28
CA SER A 306 5.66 -11.15 15.87
C SER A 306 4.44 -10.23 15.89
N LEU A 307 4.67 -8.89 15.90
CA LEU A 307 3.61 -7.90 15.77
C LEU A 307 2.76 -8.11 14.51
N LEU A 308 3.36 -8.58 13.41
CA LEU A 308 2.66 -8.84 12.14
C LEU A 308 1.88 -10.17 12.13
N ASN A 309 2.00 -10.97 13.19
CA ASN A 309 1.33 -12.25 13.34
C ASN A 309 0.21 -12.23 14.39
N THR A 310 -0.11 -11.08 14.96
CA THR A 310 -1.20 -10.95 15.94
C THR A 310 -2.58 -11.16 15.28
N PRO A 311 -3.63 -11.53 16.02
CA PRO A 311 -4.98 -11.62 15.47
C PRO A 311 -5.47 -10.33 14.78
N ARG A 312 -4.96 -9.18 15.22
CA ARG A 312 -5.28 -7.86 14.64
C ARG A 312 -4.66 -7.68 13.26
N THR A 313 -3.37 -7.96 13.14
CA THR A 313 -2.56 -7.69 11.93
C THR A 313 -2.59 -8.81 10.91
N ALA A 314 -2.76 -10.06 11.34
CA ALA A 314 -2.86 -11.25 10.50
C ALA A 314 -4.30 -11.61 10.10
N TRP A 315 -5.28 -10.75 10.43
CA TRP A 315 -6.67 -10.99 10.06
C TRP A 315 -6.84 -11.03 8.53
N LEU A 316 -7.66 -11.96 8.06
CA LEU A 316 -7.99 -12.11 6.66
C LEU A 316 -9.48 -12.44 6.55
N ASN A 317 -10.21 -11.80 5.64
CA ASN A 317 -11.64 -12.05 5.46
C ASN A 317 -11.92 -13.46 4.91
N VAL A 318 -13.17 -13.90 5.02
CA VAL A 318 -13.58 -15.26 4.62
C VAL A 318 -13.45 -15.42 3.10
N GLU A 319 -13.86 -14.43 2.33
CA GLU A 319 -13.85 -14.44 0.87
C GLU A 319 -12.43 -14.60 0.31
N THR A 320 -11.48 -13.84 0.86
CA THR A 320 -10.06 -13.95 0.47
C THR A 320 -9.48 -15.31 0.87
N ARG A 321 -9.79 -15.80 2.08
CA ARG A 321 -9.38 -17.16 2.50
C ARG A 321 -9.91 -18.24 1.57
N ASP A 322 -11.18 -18.13 1.17
CA ASP A 322 -11.82 -19.05 0.23
C ASP A 322 -11.17 -19.00 -1.14
N LYS A 323 -10.89 -17.79 -1.65
CA LYS A 323 -10.19 -17.60 -2.91
C LYS A 323 -8.79 -18.23 -2.86
N MET A 324 -8.02 -17.93 -1.81
CA MET A 324 -6.69 -18.51 -1.64
C MET A 324 -6.72 -20.01 -1.46
N SER A 325 -7.72 -20.59 -0.80
CA SER A 325 -7.82 -22.04 -0.69
C SER A 325 -7.99 -22.73 -2.05
N ARG A 326 -8.74 -22.12 -2.97
CA ARG A 326 -8.86 -22.65 -4.35
C ARG A 326 -7.53 -22.56 -5.10
N VAL A 327 -6.82 -21.45 -4.97
CA VAL A 327 -5.50 -21.25 -5.59
C VAL A 327 -4.48 -22.25 -5.06
N HIS A 328 -4.41 -22.40 -3.73
CA HIS A 328 -3.45 -23.29 -3.07
C HIS A 328 -3.76 -24.77 -3.32
N ASN A 329 -5.04 -25.19 -3.34
CA ASN A 329 -5.42 -26.55 -3.71
C ASN A 329 -4.97 -26.87 -5.15
N ARG A 330 -5.15 -25.92 -6.09
CA ARG A 330 -4.68 -26.09 -7.47
C ARG A 330 -3.15 -26.16 -7.53
N LEU A 331 -2.46 -25.33 -6.74
CA LEU A 331 -1.00 -25.30 -6.65
C LEU A 331 -0.47 -26.65 -6.15
N VAL A 332 -1.05 -27.21 -5.09
CA VAL A 332 -0.66 -28.51 -4.53
C VAL A 332 -0.98 -29.66 -5.49
N SER A 333 -2.13 -29.64 -6.16
CA SER A 333 -2.55 -30.72 -7.07
C SER A 333 -1.68 -30.85 -8.33
N LYS A 334 -0.96 -29.81 -8.73
CA LYS A 334 -0.14 -29.78 -9.95
C LYS A 334 1.34 -30.10 -9.70
N THR A 335 1.75 -30.29 -8.46
CA THR A 335 3.18 -30.41 -8.12
C THR A 335 3.55 -31.86 -7.84
N SER A 336 4.49 -32.38 -8.61
CA SER A 336 5.19 -33.63 -8.35
C SER A 336 6.62 -33.32 -7.90
N GLY A 337 6.93 -33.55 -6.64
CA GLY A 337 8.27 -33.38 -6.06
C GLY A 337 8.56 -31.96 -5.59
N PHE A 338 8.76 -31.77 -4.32
CA PHE A 338 8.93 -30.46 -3.68
C PHE A 338 10.16 -30.42 -2.78
N ASN A 339 10.95 -29.37 -2.94
CA ASN A 339 11.98 -28.94 -2.00
C ASN A 339 11.59 -27.56 -1.48
N GLY A 340 10.58 -27.47 -0.61
CA GLY A 340 10.15 -26.24 0.00
C GLY A 340 10.76 -26.05 1.36
N ASP A 341 10.81 -24.79 1.79
CA ASP A 341 11.20 -24.43 3.13
C ASP A 341 10.11 -24.86 4.13
N ASP A 342 10.47 -25.73 5.09
CA ASP A 342 9.57 -26.20 6.15
C ASP A 342 9.09 -25.07 7.06
N SER A 343 9.75 -23.91 7.03
CA SER A 343 9.42 -22.69 7.80
C SER A 343 8.41 -21.78 7.09
N ALA A 344 8.02 -22.11 5.83
CA ALA A 344 7.10 -21.28 5.07
C ALA A 344 5.77 -21.04 5.81
N ASP A 345 5.23 -19.84 5.64
CA ASP A 345 3.90 -19.47 6.14
C ASP A 345 2.82 -20.46 5.69
N ASN A 346 1.74 -20.48 6.43
CA ASN A 346 0.67 -21.41 6.19
C ASN A 346 -0.04 -21.18 4.85
N PHE A 347 -0.46 -22.29 4.26
CA PHE A 347 -1.33 -22.31 3.11
C PHE A 347 -2.79 -22.44 3.56
N TYR A 348 -3.69 -21.74 2.88
CA TYR A 348 -5.13 -21.93 3.08
C TYR A 348 -5.58 -23.13 2.25
N MET A 349 -5.93 -24.22 2.92
CA MET A 349 -6.36 -25.48 2.28
C MET A 349 -7.82 -25.75 2.60
N ARG A 350 -8.61 -26.13 1.58
CA ARG A 350 -10.00 -26.55 1.75
C ARG A 350 -10.08 -28.08 1.73
N LYS A 351 -10.62 -28.63 2.81
CA LYS A 351 -10.95 -30.04 2.92
C LYS A 351 -12.33 -30.17 3.54
N ASP A 352 -13.18 -31.00 2.92
CA ASP A 352 -14.55 -31.27 3.42
C ASP A 352 -15.38 -29.99 3.72
N GLY A 353 -15.26 -28.99 2.85
CA GLY A 353 -15.95 -27.70 2.99
C GLY A 353 -15.30 -26.72 3.97
N VAL A 354 -14.32 -27.13 4.76
CA VAL A 354 -13.65 -26.29 5.76
C VAL A 354 -12.32 -25.77 5.20
N VAL A 355 -12.09 -24.46 5.34
CA VAL A 355 -10.80 -23.83 5.03
C VAL A 355 -9.97 -23.74 6.31
N SER A 356 -8.80 -24.35 6.29
CA SER A 356 -7.83 -24.33 7.39
C SER A 356 -6.47 -23.86 6.94
N LYS A 357 -5.69 -23.26 7.84
CA LYS A 357 -4.27 -23.01 7.62
C LYS A 357 -3.51 -24.32 7.85
N GLN A 358 -2.62 -24.67 6.90
CA GLN A 358 -1.75 -25.83 6.99
C GLN A 358 -0.33 -25.44 6.65
N THR A 359 0.63 -25.93 7.41
CA THR A 359 2.04 -25.78 7.04
C THR A 359 2.34 -26.66 5.83
N TYR A 360 3.39 -26.31 5.09
CA TYR A 360 3.86 -27.14 3.99
C TYR A 360 4.09 -28.60 4.42
N LYS A 361 4.71 -28.83 5.55
CA LYS A 361 4.96 -30.17 6.12
C LYS A 361 3.67 -30.97 6.32
N GLN A 362 2.61 -30.34 6.84
CA GLN A 362 1.30 -30.96 6.99
C GLN A 362 0.67 -31.34 5.64
N ILE A 363 0.81 -30.50 4.63
CA ILE A 363 0.31 -30.75 3.28
C ILE A 363 1.01 -31.96 2.67
N ILE A 364 2.34 -32.03 2.73
CA ILE A 364 3.12 -33.16 2.20
C ILE A 364 2.79 -34.45 2.95
N ALA A 365 2.71 -34.42 4.26
CA ALA A 365 2.31 -35.60 5.05
C ALA A 365 0.92 -36.12 4.64
N ALA A 366 -0.04 -35.22 4.41
CA ALA A 366 -1.37 -35.59 3.94
C ALA A 366 -1.36 -36.21 2.53
N MET A 367 -0.53 -35.68 1.60
CA MET A 367 -0.37 -36.22 0.26
C MET A 367 0.26 -37.62 0.27
N VAL A 368 1.32 -37.83 1.03
CA VAL A 368 1.97 -39.14 1.18
C VAL A 368 0.99 -40.17 1.76
N ALA A 369 0.24 -39.79 2.80
CA ALA A 369 -0.77 -40.67 3.39
C ALA A 369 -1.90 -41.04 2.40
N ALA A 370 -2.30 -40.10 1.53
CA ALA A 370 -3.29 -40.35 0.50
C ALA A 370 -2.79 -41.33 -0.57
N GLN A 371 -1.54 -41.20 -1.03
CA GLN A 371 -0.91 -42.11 -1.98
C GLN A 371 -0.79 -43.53 -1.43
N GLN A 372 -0.41 -43.68 -0.15
CA GLN A 372 -0.33 -44.97 0.50
C GLN A 372 -1.69 -45.69 0.63
N ARG A 373 -2.80 -44.95 0.70
CA ARG A 373 -4.18 -45.52 0.75
C ARG A 373 -4.66 -45.95 -0.64
N GLN A 374 -4.21 -45.32 -1.71
CA GLN A 374 -4.59 -45.67 -3.07
C GLN A 374 -3.79 -46.85 -3.64
N GLY A 375 -2.62 -47.14 -3.07
CA GLY A 375 -1.79 -48.31 -3.41
C GLY A 375 -2.10 -49.57 -2.62
N ARG A 376 -3.14 -49.55 -1.78
CA ARG A 376 -3.72 -50.70 -1.07
C ARG A 376 -5.09 -51.06 -1.68
#